data_414f9a7ae43a94246b197c8536e4147c
#
_entry.id   414f9a7ae43a94246b197c8536e4147c
#
_cell.length_a   1.000
_cell.length_b   1.000
_cell.length_c   1.000
_cell.angle_alpha   90.00
_cell.angle_beta   90.00
_cell.angle_gamma   90.00
#
_symmetry.space_group_name_H-M   'P 1'
#
loop_
_entity.id
_entity.type
_entity.pdbx_description
1 polymer ?
#
loop_
_entity_poly.entity_id
_entity_poly.type
_entity_poly.pdbx_seq_one_letter_code
_entity_poly.pdbx_strand_id
1 'polypeptide(L)'
;MSGPHSDRAAAEAFLAELPSVSRAVISQYFRQSFAIDNKADDSPVTIADRSAEAALRQSISAAFPGHAIMGEEQGGHVDEGLSWIIDPIDGTRSFITGRPLFGTLIGIVDGGIPVSGLIDMPAINETYRTEDGRSLFESAAGTVAIRSRSCDRLEDAHIATTSPDAFTAEGWQAFTSVKDKCASSVYGGD
;
A
#
# COMPACT_ATOMS: atom_id res chain seq x y z
N MET A 1 -31.42 5.55 6.94
CA MET A 1 -30.47 4.41 6.82
C MET A 1 -29.99 4.39 5.37
N SER A 2 -28.75 4.74 5.15
CA SER A 2 -28.10 4.70 3.82
C SER A 2 -28.01 3.24 3.37
N GLY A 3 -28.38 2.93 2.13
CA GLY A 3 -28.25 1.57 1.62
C GLY A 3 -26.75 1.18 1.40
N PRO A 4 -26.42 -0.12 1.31
CA PRO A 4 -25.03 -0.59 1.22
C PRO A 4 -24.24 0.02 0.05
N HIS A 5 -24.88 0.39 -1.05
CA HIS A 5 -24.22 1.10 -2.17
C HIS A 5 -23.81 2.53 -1.83
N SER A 6 -24.61 3.24 -1.00
CA SER A 6 -24.30 4.59 -0.54
C SER A 6 -23.12 4.61 0.42
N ASP A 7 -23.01 3.58 1.25
CA ASP A 7 -21.93 3.43 2.24
C ASP A 7 -20.59 3.14 1.57
N ARG A 8 -20.57 2.23 0.60
CA ARG A 8 -19.40 1.94 -0.21
C ARG A 8 -18.90 3.16 -0.98
N ALA A 9 -19.79 3.90 -1.64
CA ALA A 9 -19.39 5.10 -2.38
C ALA A 9 -18.83 6.19 -1.45
N ALA A 10 -19.38 6.32 -0.22
CA ALA A 10 -18.85 7.23 0.78
C ALA A 10 -17.45 6.80 1.26
N ALA A 11 -17.26 5.50 1.51
CA ALA A 11 -15.96 4.94 1.90
C ALA A 11 -14.91 5.11 0.79
N GLU A 12 -15.27 4.88 -0.46
CA GLU A 12 -14.39 5.06 -1.62
C GLU A 12 -13.98 6.54 -1.79
N ALA A 13 -14.92 7.47 -1.63
CA ALA A 13 -14.60 8.90 -1.66
C ALA A 13 -13.66 9.31 -0.52
N PHE A 14 -13.84 8.74 0.67
CA PHE A 14 -13.00 9.02 1.83
C PHE A 14 -11.56 8.50 1.68
N LEU A 15 -11.31 7.48 0.85
CA LEU A 15 -9.95 7.04 0.53
C LEU A 15 -9.05 8.19 0.07
N ALA A 16 -9.59 9.13 -0.71
CA ALA A 16 -8.82 10.28 -1.22
C ALA A 16 -8.32 11.24 -0.13
N GLU A 17 -8.90 11.20 1.08
CA GLU A 17 -8.51 12.06 2.20
C GLU A 17 -7.39 11.46 3.04
N LEU A 18 -7.25 10.13 3.05
CA LEU A 18 -6.35 9.39 3.93
C LEU A 18 -4.85 9.64 3.66
N PRO A 19 -4.37 9.91 2.42
CA PRO A 19 -2.99 10.32 2.19
C PRO A 19 -2.56 11.53 3.02
N SER A 20 -3.44 12.50 3.23
CA SER A 20 -3.13 13.67 4.05
C SER A 20 -2.89 13.31 5.52
N VAL A 21 -3.60 12.30 6.02
CA VAL A 21 -3.49 11.80 7.39
C VAL A 21 -2.17 11.04 7.59
N SER A 22 -1.87 10.06 6.73
CA SER A 22 -0.63 9.27 6.83
C SER A 22 0.62 10.13 6.59
N ARG A 23 0.62 10.99 5.57
CA ARG A 23 1.74 11.89 5.23
C ARG A 23 2.09 12.84 6.38
N ALA A 24 1.09 13.38 7.09
CA ALA A 24 1.31 14.28 8.23
C ALA A 24 2.10 13.61 9.36
N VAL A 25 1.95 12.30 9.54
CA VAL A 25 2.72 11.51 10.51
C VAL A 25 4.06 11.07 9.94
N ILE A 26 4.05 10.41 8.79
CA ILE A 26 5.23 9.79 8.16
C ILE A 26 6.34 10.80 7.90
N SER A 27 5.99 12.02 7.46
CA SER A 27 6.96 13.09 7.19
C SER A 27 7.76 13.54 8.40
N GLN A 28 7.26 13.32 9.62
CA GLN A 28 7.95 13.66 10.85
C GLN A 28 9.11 12.71 11.16
N TYR A 29 9.09 11.52 10.57
CA TYR A 29 10.05 10.44 10.86
C TYR A 29 10.97 10.14 9.68
N PHE A 30 10.53 10.31 8.45
CA PHE A 30 11.33 9.97 7.27
C PHE A 30 12.65 10.74 7.26
N ARG A 31 13.76 10.00 7.17
CA ARG A 31 15.14 10.53 7.23
C ARG A 31 15.49 11.27 8.52
N GLN A 32 14.79 10.95 9.60
CA GLN A 32 15.09 11.44 10.94
C GLN A 32 15.69 10.31 11.80
N SER A 33 16.33 10.69 12.91
CA SER A 33 16.80 9.71 13.89
C SER A 33 15.62 9.25 14.76
N PHE A 34 15.28 7.96 14.74
CA PHE A 34 14.21 7.37 15.52
C PHE A 34 14.56 5.96 16.01
N ALA A 35 13.83 5.46 16.99
CA ALA A 35 14.01 4.09 17.48
C ALA A 35 13.44 3.08 16.47
N ILE A 36 14.19 2.01 16.24
CA ILE A 36 13.80 0.87 15.42
C ILE A 36 13.58 -0.32 16.35
N ASP A 37 12.38 -0.89 16.35
CA ASP A 37 12.08 -2.15 17.01
C ASP A 37 12.04 -3.27 15.97
N ASN A 38 12.43 -4.47 16.37
CA ASN A 38 12.29 -5.66 15.55
C ASN A 38 11.06 -6.46 16.01
N LYS A 39 10.24 -6.91 15.07
CA LYS A 39 9.17 -7.87 15.32
C LYS A 39 9.77 -9.24 15.68
N ALA A 40 8.94 -10.13 16.22
CA ALA A 40 9.35 -11.49 16.54
C ALA A 40 9.79 -12.31 15.30
N ASP A 41 9.41 -11.88 14.12
CA ASP A 41 9.75 -12.44 12.80
C ASP A 41 10.98 -11.75 12.16
N ASP A 42 11.74 -10.96 12.94
CA ASP A 42 12.88 -10.14 12.48
C ASP A 42 12.55 -9.03 11.48
N SER A 43 11.27 -8.75 11.22
CA SER A 43 10.90 -7.63 10.35
C SER A 43 11.02 -6.29 11.08
N PRO A 44 11.62 -5.25 10.48
CA PRO A 44 11.74 -3.95 11.13
C PRO A 44 10.38 -3.30 11.37
N VAL A 45 10.14 -2.82 12.59
CA VAL A 45 8.98 -2.00 12.97
C VAL A 45 9.48 -0.67 13.47
N THR A 46 8.85 0.39 13.07
CA THR A 46 9.21 1.75 13.50
C THR A 46 8.07 2.41 14.29
N ILE A 47 8.41 3.43 15.05
CA ILE A 47 7.40 4.29 15.69
C ILE A 47 6.53 4.96 14.62
N ALA A 48 7.08 5.23 13.44
CA ALA A 48 6.36 5.83 12.32
C ALA A 48 5.18 4.95 11.87
N ASP A 49 5.42 3.63 11.67
CA ASP A 49 4.39 2.66 11.27
C ASP A 49 3.21 2.70 12.24
N ARG A 50 3.51 2.49 13.53
CA ARG A 50 2.48 2.45 14.58
C ARG A 50 1.72 3.76 14.72
N SER A 51 2.42 4.89 14.60
CA SER A 51 1.80 6.22 14.70
C SER A 51 0.92 6.53 13.48
N ALA A 52 1.36 6.15 12.28
CA ALA A 52 0.60 6.32 11.05
C ALA A 52 -0.66 5.44 11.05
N GLU A 53 -0.53 4.16 11.46
CA GLU A 53 -1.70 3.29 11.59
C GLU A 53 -2.70 3.82 12.61
N ALA A 54 -2.24 4.28 13.78
CA ALA A 54 -3.12 4.84 14.80
C ALA A 54 -3.89 6.07 14.28
N ALA A 55 -3.23 6.96 13.53
CA ALA A 55 -3.88 8.13 12.94
C ALA A 55 -4.91 7.76 11.87
N LEU A 56 -4.59 6.80 10.99
CA LEU A 56 -5.51 6.28 9.96
C LEU A 56 -6.73 5.63 10.62
N ARG A 57 -6.52 4.76 11.61
CA ARG A 57 -7.62 4.12 12.37
C ARG A 57 -8.54 5.15 13.03
N GLN A 58 -7.97 6.17 13.65
CA GLN A 58 -8.74 7.23 14.28
C GLN A 58 -9.61 7.96 13.25
N SER A 59 -9.04 8.31 12.10
CA SER A 59 -9.75 8.99 11.02
C SER A 59 -10.88 8.13 10.45
N ILE A 60 -10.62 6.86 10.14
CA ILE A 60 -11.60 5.91 9.61
C ILE A 60 -12.71 5.65 10.64
N SER A 61 -12.37 5.36 11.90
CA SER A 61 -13.37 5.08 12.95
C SER A 61 -14.26 6.27 13.25
N ALA A 62 -13.76 7.50 13.11
CA ALA A 62 -14.56 8.72 13.27
C ALA A 62 -15.56 8.90 12.12
N ALA A 63 -15.16 8.60 10.88
CA ALA A 63 -16.03 8.70 9.71
C ALA A 63 -16.99 7.50 9.57
N PHE A 64 -16.52 6.30 9.91
CA PHE A 64 -17.22 5.03 9.74
C PHE A 64 -17.16 4.17 11.02
N PRO A 65 -17.86 4.56 12.09
CA PRO A 65 -17.76 3.90 13.40
C PRO A 65 -18.24 2.44 13.42
N GLY A 66 -18.92 1.98 12.36
CA GLY A 66 -19.38 0.60 12.22
C GLY A 66 -18.50 -0.29 11.34
N HIS A 67 -17.44 0.23 10.74
CA HIS A 67 -16.58 -0.56 9.88
C HIS A 67 -15.47 -1.25 10.68
N ALA A 68 -15.18 -2.51 10.34
CA ALA A 68 -14.02 -3.20 10.85
C ALA A 68 -12.73 -2.66 10.23
N ILE A 69 -11.63 -2.75 10.97
CA ILE A 69 -10.30 -2.33 10.51
C ILE A 69 -9.29 -3.43 10.83
N MET A 70 -8.59 -3.90 9.83
CA MET A 70 -7.43 -4.79 9.90
C MET A 70 -6.18 -4.00 9.54
N GLY A 71 -5.22 -3.92 10.44
CA GLY A 71 -3.93 -3.25 10.19
C GLY A 71 -2.76 -4.17 10.45
N GLU A 72 -1.63 -3.88 9.84
CA GLU A 72 -0.42 -4.67 10.00
C GLU A 72 0.14 -4.59 11.42
N GLU A 73 0.12 -3.40 12.03
CA GLU A 73 0.76 -3.14 13.31
C GLU A 73 -0.10 -3.49 14.52
N GLN A 74 -1.40 -3.19 14.47
CA GLN A 74 -2.33 -3.36 15.58
C GLN A 74 -3.30 -4.52 15.37
N GLY A 75 -3.22 -5.22 14.23
CA GLY A 75 -4.12 -6.32 13.91
C GLY A 75 -5.56 -5.84 13.69
N GLY A 76 -6.52 -6.63 14.13
CA GLY A 76 -7.94 -6.38 13.92
C GLY A 76 -8.60 -7.54 13.17
N HIS A 77 -9.70 -7.27 12.49
CA HIS A 77 -10.44 -8.28 11.72
C HIS A 77 -11.13 -7.67 10.50
N VAL A 78 -11.60 -8.54 9.64
CA VAL A 78 -12.46 -8.22 8.49
C VAL A 78 -13.82 -8.80 8.78
N ASP A 79 -14.88 -8.03 8.61
CA ASP A 79 -16.26 -8.43 8.79
C ASP A 79 -16.93 -8.84 7.46
N GLU A 80 -18.17 -9.34 7.55
CA GLU A 80 -19.01 -9.64 6.37
C GLU A 80 -19.41 -8.38 5.57
N GLY A 81 -19.36 -7.20 6.21
CA GLY A 81 -19.61 -5.90 5.58
C GLY A 81 -18.34 -5.20 5.11
N LEU A 82 -18.42 -3.87 4.96
CA LEU A 82 -17.27 -3.07 4.59
C LEU A 82 -16.22 -3.06 5.70
N SER A 83 -15.00 -3.36 5.33
CA SER A 83 -13.84 -3.37 6.21
C SER A 83 -12.67 -2.67 5.53
N TRP A 84 -11.76 -2.12 6.35
CA TRP A 84 -10.55 -1.44 5.90
C TRP A 84 -9.34 -2.32 6.22
N ILE A 85 -8.43 -2.44 5.26
CA ILE A 85 -7.13 -3.10 5.45
C ILE A 85 -6.06 -2.04 5.29
N ILE A 86 -5.15 -1.93 6.26
CA ILE A 86 -4.15 -0.87 6.31
C ILE A 86 -2.77 -1.48 6.50
N ASP A 87 -1.85 -1.08 5.64
CA ASP A 87 -0.41 -1.17 5.83
C ASP A 87 0.14 0.26 5.79
N PRO A 88 0.57 0.81 6.93
CA PRO A 88 0.95 2.22 7.01
C PRO A 88 2.23 2.56 6.28
N ILE A 89 3.23 1.65 6.27
CA ILE A 89 4.51 1.84 5.58
C ILE A 89 4.97 0.51 4.96
N ASP A 90 4.34 0.13 3.84
CA ASP A 90 4.87 -0.94 3.00
C ASP A 90 6.24 -0.53 2.47
N GLY A 91 7.22 -1.41 2.59
CA GLY A 91 8.61 -1.07 2.32
C GLY A 91 9.33 -0.45 3.51
N THR A 92 9.08 -0.94 4.73
CA THR A 92 9.71 -0.46 5.98
C THR A 92 11.24 -0.41 5.88
N ARG A 93 11.88 -1.36 5.18
CA ARG A 93 13.34 -1.37 4.97
C ARG A 93 13.81 -0.18 4.13
N SER A 94 13.07 0.16 3.08
CA SER A 94 13.33 1.35 2.26
C SER A 94 13.17 2.62 3.09
N PHE A 95 12.12 2.70 3.91
CA PHE A 95 11.88 3.82 4.81
C PHE A 95 13.05 4.02 5.80
N ILE A 96 13.48 2.97 6.50
CA ILE A 96 14.57 3.00 7.49
C ILE A 96 15.89 3.44 6.85
N THR A 97 16.16 2.98 5.62
CA THR A 97 17.39 3.34 4.88
C THR A 97 17.32 4.66 4.16
N GLY A 98 16.21 5.41 4.30
CA GLY A 98 16.00 6.72 3.68
C GLY A 98 15.76 6.68 2.17
N ARG A 99 15.39 5.51 1.62
CA ARG A 99 15.00 5.36 0.20
C ARG A 99 13.54 5.78 0.03
N PRO A 100 13.16 6.44 -1.08
CA PRO A 100 11.80 6.93 -1.29
C PRO A 100 10.81 5.84 -1.78
N LEU A 101 11.23 4.57 -1.81
CA LEU A 101 10.47 3.44 -2.35
C LEU A 101 9.70 2.74 -1.22
N PHE A 102 8.76 3.44 -0.62
CA PHE A 102 7.82 2.92 0.35
C PHE A 102 6.47 3.60 0.16
N GLY A 103 5.40 2.98 0.62
CA GLY A 103 4.06 3.50 0.47
C GLY A 103 3.13 3.20 1.62
N THR A 104 2.04 3.94 1.74
CA THR A 104 0.89 3.59 2.57
C THR A 104 -0.12 2.85 1.71
N LEU A 105 -0.48 1.65 2.10
CA LEU A 105 -1.47 0.84 1.40
C LEU A 105 -2.79 0.82 2.18
N ILE A 106 -3.90 1.12 1.51
CA ILE A 106 -5.22 1.07 2.11
C ILE A 106 -6.16 0.34 1.16
N GLY A 107 -6.78 -0.73 1.64
CA GLY A 107 -7.79 -1.49 0.91
C GLY A 107 -9.16 -1.36 1.57
N ILE A 108 -10.21 -1.33 0.75
CA ILE A 108 -11.59 -1.55 1.18
C ILE A 108 -12.02 -2.91 0.66
N VAL A 109 -12.55 -3.73 1.56
CA VAL A 109 -13.11 -5.04 1.25
C VAL A 109 -14.60 -5.07 1.63
N ASP A 110 -15.41 -5.80 0.87
CA ASP A 110 -16.82 -6.04 1.12
C ASP A 110 -17.04 -7.54 1.12
N GLY A 111 -17.46 -8.09 2.27
CA GLY A 111 -17.56 -9.54 2.43
C GLY A 111 -16.25 -10.29 2.16
N GLY A 112 -15.10 -9.70 2.48
CA GLY A 112 -13.78 -10.26 2.19
C GLY A 112 -13.29 -10.11 0.74
N ILE A 113 -14.07 -9.48 -0.13
CA ILE A 113 -13.70 -9.23 -1.53
C ILE A 113 -13.13 -7.82 -1.66
N PRO A 114 -11.91 -7.61 -2.17
CA PRO A 114 -11.38 -6.28 -2.43
C PRO A 114 -12.25 -5.52 -3.45
N VAL A 115 -12.68 -4.31 -3.09
CA VAL A 115 -13.57 -3.50 -3.91
C VAL A 115 -12.99 -2.15 -4.29
N SER A 116 -12.06 -1.62 -3.49
CA SER A 116 -11.35 -0.38 -3.76
C SER A 116 -10.00 -0.37 -3.06
N GLY A 117 -9.09 0.49 -3.48
CA GLY A 117 -7.77 0.57 -2.87
C GLY A 117 -7.02 1.85 -3.20
N LEU A 118 -6.01 2.10 -2.38
CA LEU A 118 -5.12 3.24 -2.49
C LEU A 118 -3.70 2.81 -2.18
N ILE A 119 -2.75 3.32 -2.97
CA ILE A 119 -1.31 3.29 -2.70
C ILE A 119 -0.85 4.74 -2.68
N ASP A 120 -0.37 5.20 -1.55
CA ASP A 120 0.22 6.53 -1.41
C ASP A 120 1.74 6.43 -1.27
N MET A 121 2.48 7.19 -2.07
CA MET A 121 3.94 7.27 -2.06
C MET A 121 4.37 8.62 -1.47
N PRO A 122 4.41 8.77 -0.13
CA PRO A 122 4.58 10.08 0.51
C PRO A 122 5.91 10.76 0.18
N ALA A 123 6.97 9.99 -0.03
CA ALA A 123 8.31 10.53 -0.31
C ALA A 123 8.43 11.20 -1.69
N ILE A 124 7.57 10.87 -2.64
CA ILE A 124 7.55 11.42 -4.00
C ILE A 124 6.26 12.15 -4.34
N ASN A 125 5.33 12.23 -3.36
CA ASN A 125 4.05 12.91 -3.49
C ASN A 125 3.19 12.40 -4.66
N GLU A 126 3.09 11.08 -4.78
CA GLU A 126 2.27 10.39 -5.76
C GLU A 126 1.24 9.51 -5.06
N THR A 127 0.03 9.43 -5.60
CA THR A 127 -1.03 8.57 -5.09
C THR A 127 -1.67 7.80 -6.25
N TYR A 128 -1.89 6.53 -6.03
CA TYR A 128 -2.61 5.62 -6.94
C TYR A 128 -3.85 5.14 -6.22
N ARG A 129 -5.04 5.32 -6.79
CA ARG A 129 -6.28 4.90 -6.14
C ARG A 129 -7.35 4.45 -7.11
N THR A 130 -8.32 3.74 -6.59
CA THR A 130 -9.55 3.38 -7.30
C THR A 130 -10.62 4.47 -7.07
N GLU A 131 -11.33 4.83 -8.12
CA GLU A 131 -12.53 5.67 -8.08
C GLU A 131 -13.48 5.27 -9.20
N ASP A 132 -14.73 4.96 -8.86
CA ASP A 132 -15.75 4.51 -9.83
C ASP A 132 -15.27 3.36 -10.72
N GLY A 133 -14.55 2.40 -10.17
CA GLY A 133 -14.01 1.25 -10.89
C GLY A 133 -12.87 1.56 -11.85
N ARG A 134 -12.30 2.77 -11.80
CA ARG A 134 -11.13 3.19 -12.58
C ARG A 134 -9.92 3.34 -11.68
N SER A 135 -8.73 3.11 -12.23
CA SER A 135 -7.47 3.41 -11.56
C SER A 135 -7.03 4.82 -11.93
N LEU A 136 -6.73 5.62 -10.92
CA LEU A 136 -6.26 6.99 -11.04
C LEU A 136 -4.82 7.11 -10.50
N PHE A 137 -4.05 7.96 -11.12
CA PHE A 137 -2.75 8.44 -10.65
C PHE A 137 -2.86 9.93 -10.37
N GLU A 138 -2.44 10.34 -9.19
CA GLU A 138 -2.42 11.72 -8.72
C GLU A 138 -1.01 12.17 -8.40
N SER A 139 -0.66 13.36 -8.84
CA SER A 139 0.62 14.00 -8.58
C SER A 139 0.48 15.51 -8.54
N ALA A 140 1.58 16.24 -8.36
CA ALA A 140 1.59 17.70 -8.46
C ALA A 140 1.12 18.24 -9.85
N ALA A 141 1.15 17.41 -10.89
CA ALA A 141 0.68 17.77 -12.24
C ALA A 141 -0.85 17.56 -12.42
N GLY A 142 -1.52 16.99 -11.43
CA GLY A 142 -2.96 16.70 -11.47
C GLY A 142 -3.25 15.21 -11.43
N THR A 143 -4.51 14.86 -11.74
CA THR A 143 -5.04 13.49 -11.71
C THR A 143 -5.28 13.00 -13.13
N VAL A 144 -4.82 11.78 -13.43
CA VAL A 144 -5.02 11.10 -14.71
C VAL A 144 -5.50 9.67 -14.52
N ALA A 145 -6.36 9.19 -15.40
CA ALA A 145 -6.72 7.78 -15.43
C ALA A 145 -5.55 6.95 -15.98
N ILE A 146 -5.26 5.84 -15.32
CA ILE A 146 -4.19 4.93 -15.70
C ILE A 146 -4.73 3.52 -15.94
N ARG A 147 -3.95 2.71 -16.61
CA ARG A 147 -4.17 1.27 -16.80
C ARG A 147 -2.85 0.57 -17.03
N SER A 148 -2.79 -0.72 -16.73
CA SER A 148 -1.69 -1.55 -17.14
C SER A 148 -1.55 -1.57 -18.66
N ARG A 149 -0.33 -1.56 -19.19
CA ARG A 149 -0.09 -1.75 -20.62
C ARG A 149 -0.42 -3.19 -21.04
N SER A 150 -0.80 -3.38 -22.30
CA SER A 150 -0.86 -4.72 -22.89
C SER A 150 0.55 -5.30 -23.00
N CYS A 151 0.69 -6.59 -22.67
CA CYS A 151 1.94 -7.31 -22.79
C CYS A 151 1.61 -8.77 -23.13
N ASP A 152 1.56 -9.07 -24.43
CA ASP A 152 1.14 -10.38 -24.94
C ASP A 152 2.32 -11.35 -25.08
N ARG A 153 3.55 -10.86 -25.01
CA ARG A 153 4.77 -11.64 -25.19
C ARG A 153 5.72 -11.42 -24.02
N LEU A 154 6.34 -12.49 -23.58
CA LEU A 154 7.27 -12.44 -22.46
C LEU A 154 8.51 -11.58 -22.79
N GLU A 155 8.96 -11.60 -24.04
CA GLU A 155 10.09 -10.79 -24.52
C GLU A 155 9.83 -9.26 -24.48
N ASP A 156 8.58 -8.82 -24.35
CA ASP A 156 8.18 -7.42 -24.18
C ASP A 156 7.93 -7.06 -22.69
N ALA A 157 8.00 -8.05 -21.81
CA ALA A 157 7.71 -7.87 -20.39
C ALA A 157 8.91 -7.25 -19.65
N HIS A 158 8.59 -6.45 -18.62
CA HIS A 158 9.54 -6.02 -17.62
C HIS A 158 9.22 -6.75 -16.31
N ILE A 159 10.21 -7.40 -15.71
CA ILE A 159 10.02 -8.15 -14.46
C ILE A 159 10.79 -7.47 -13.32
N ALA A 160 10.21 -7.48 -12.13
CA ALA A 160 10.85 -6.95 -10.94
C ALA A 160 10.75 -7.93 -9.78
N THR A 161 11.68 -7.83 -8.86
CA THR A 161 11.62 -8.45 -7.53
C THR A 161 12.36 -7.59 -6.52
N THR A 162 12.00 -7.70 -5.26
CA THR A 162 12.62 -6.96 -4.16
C THR A 162 14.11 -7.28 -4.05
N SER A 163 14.47 -8.56 -3.92
CA SER A 163 15.86 -9.03 -3.80
C SER A 163 16.01 -10.46 -4.28
N PRO A 164 17.16 -10.81 -4.88
CA PRO A 164 17.55 -12.21 -5.07
C PRO A 164 17.56 -13.03 -3.79
N ASP A 165 17.88 -12.39 -2.65
CA ASP A 165 17.97 -13.03 -1.33
C ASP A 165 16.62 -13.48 -0.76
N ALA A 166 15.49 -13.02 -1.35
CA ALA A 166 14.15 -13.43 -0.97
C ALA A 166 13.75 -14.82 -1.49
N PHE A 167 14.58 -15.44 -2.34
CA PHE A 167 14.29 -16.73 -2.97
C PHE A 167 15.05 -17.89 -2.32
N THR A 168 14.44 -19.08 -2.36
CA THR A 168 15.19 -20.33 -2.28
C THR A 168 16.03 -20.52 -3.57
N ALA A 169 16.95 -21.47 -3.59
CA ALA A 169 17.74 -21.77 -4.78
C ALA A 169 16.86 -22.15 -5.97
N GLU A 170 15.82 -22.97 -5.75
CA GLU A 170 14.86 -23.39 -6.77
C GLU A 170 14.00 -22.20 -7.23
N GLY A 171 13.51 -21.37 -6.30
CA GLY A 171 12.75 -20.15 -6.61
C GLY A 171 13.56 -19.16 -7.44
N TRP A 172 14.84 -18.97 -7.13
CA TRP A 172 15.73 -18.14 -7.91
C TRP A 172 15.97 -18.68 -9.32
N GLN A 173 16.14 -20.00 -9.45
CA GLN A 173 16.27 -20.64 -10.77
C GLN A 173 15.01 -20.47 -11.61
N ALA A 174 13.83 -20.63 -11.01
CA ALA A 174 12.55 -20.40 -11.68
C ALA A 174 12.38 -18.94 -12.11
N PHE A 175 12.67 -17.98 -11.22
CA PHE A 175 12.64 -16.55 -11.54
C PHE A 175 13.61 -16.22 -12.69
N THR A 176 14.84 -16.72 -12.62
CA THR A 176 15.87 -16.47 -13.66
C THR A 176 15.44 -17.01 -15.02
N SER A 177 14.82 -18.20 -15.07
CA SER A 177 14.34 -18.79 -16.33
C SER A 177 13.24 -17.96 -17.03
N VAL A 178 12.45 -17.20 -16.24
CA VAL A 178 11.48 -16.24 -16.76
C VAL A 178 12.17 -14.92 -17.12
N LYS A 179 12.98 -14.38 -16.21
CA LYS A 179 13.72 -13.13 -16.37
C LYS A 179 14.56 -13.09 -17.67
N ASP A 180 15.23 -14.19 -18.00
CA ASP A 180 16.11 -14.27 -19.19
C ASP A 180 15.33 -14.23 -20.52
N LYS A 181 13.99 -14.31 -20.45
CA LYS A 181 13.09 -14.16 -21.61
C LYS A 181 12.42 -12.80 -21.65
N CYS A 182 12.59 -11.97 -20.64
CA CYS A 182 11.97 -10.65 -20.54
C CYS A 182 12.84 -9.56 -21.16
N ALA A 183 12.21 -8.45 -21.55
CA ALA A 183 12.91 -7.27 -22.09
C ALA A 183 13.88 -6.65 -21.08
N SER A 184 13.53 -6.64 -19.80
CA SER A 184 14.40 -6.17 -18.72
C SER A 184 13.99 -6.72 -17.36
N SER A 185 14.91 -6.64 -16.40
CA SER A 185 14.66 -6.95 -15.01
C SER A 185 15.17 -5.84 -14.09
N VAL A 186 14.45 -5.60 -12.99
CA VAL A 186 14.80 -4.60 -11.98
C VAL A 186 14.74 -5.26 -10.59
N TYR A 187 15.62 -4.81 -9.71
CA TYR A 187 15.70 -5.23 -8.31
C TYR A 187 15.60 -4.02 -7.38
N GLY A 188 15.18 -4.25 -6.15
CA GLY A 188 15.20 -3.25 -5.10
C GLY A 188 13.98 -2.34 -5.04
N GLY A 189 12.87 -2.72 -5.63
CA GLY A 189 11.54 -2.28 -5.22
C GLY A 189 11.14 -3.04 -3.97
N ASP A 190 10.35 -2.45 -3.08
CA ASP A 190 9.73 -3.16 -1.96
C ASP A 190 8.33 -3.55 -2.31
#